data_ca11f96223eb31df5c865604df857f57
#
_entry.id   ca11f96223eb31df5c865604df857f57
#
_cell.length_a   1.000
_cell.length_b   1.000
_cell.length_c   1.000
_cell.angle_alpha   90.00
_cell.angle_beta   90.00
_cell.angle_gamma   90.00
#
_symmetry.space_group_name_H-M   'P 1'
#
loop_
_entity.id
_entity.type
_entity.pdbx_description
1 polymer ?
#
loop_
_entity_poly.entity_id
_entity_poly.type
_entity_poly.pdbx_seq_one_letter_code
_entity_poly.pdbx_strand_id
1 'polypeptide(L)'
;KKNIQKSNQSVLLYRVQFGSFRDLNKAKLAKQNIEEKYANLLLETNMEIFSYTNNENLLFHRVWTTSMNKDNGLKLCQKFKKEKIVCILQVNKKN
;
A
#
# COMPACT_ATOMS: atom_id res chain seq x y z
N LYS A 1 9.07 -32.21 8.46
CA LYS A 1 9.15 -31.63 8.52
C LYS A 1 9.01 -30.91 8.66
N LYS A 2 8.90 -30.75 8.63
CA LYS A 2 8.83 -29.95 8.73
C LYS A 2 8.91 -28.97 8.80
N ASN A 3 8.95 -28.64 8.76
CA ASN A 3 9.24 -27.50 8.94
C ASN A 3 8.90 -26.39 8.10
N ILE A 4 8.36 -26.38 7.46
CA ILE A 4 7.93 -25.51 6.58
C ILE A 4 7.02 -24.52 7.03
N GLN A 5 6.10 -24.88 7.77
CA GLN A 5 5.19 -24.02 8.27
C GLN A 5 5.76 -22.95 9.06
N LYS A 6 6.90 -23.17 9.54
CA LYS A 6 7.50 -22.16 10.27
C LYS A 6 7.67 -20.94 9.49
N SER A 7 8.09 -21.08 8.27
CA SER A 7 8.32 -19.90 7.49
C SER A 7 7.04 -19.15 7.27
N ASN A 8 5.93 -19.83 7.19
CA ASN A 8 4.68 -19.16 7.01
C ASN A 8 4.36 -18.28 8.18
N GLN A 9 4.71 -18.71 9.36
CA GLN A 9 4.36 -17.99 10.53
C GLN A 9 5.10 -16.69 10.68
N SER A 10 6.28 -16.60 10.10
CA SER A 10 7.08 -15.44 10.28
C SER A 10 7.02 -14.47 9.10
N VAL A 11 6.16 -14.77 8.14
CA VAL A 11 6.06 -13.91 6.97
C VAL A 11 5.33 -12.62 7.31
N LEU A 12 5.94 -11.50 6.97
CA LEU A 12 5.31 -10.21 7.11
C LEU A 12 4.89 -9.74 5.74
N LEU A 13 3.73 -9.12 5.68
CA LEU A 13 3.22 -8.56 4.44
C LEU A 13 3.34 -7.05 4.50
N TYR A 14 3.46 -6.45 3.35
CA TYR A 14 3.67 -5.02 3.25
C TYR A 14 2.69 -4.42 2.26
N ARG A 15 2.45 -3.12 2.41
CA ARG A 15 1.65 -2.35 1.47
C ARG A 15 2.40 -1.10 1.10
N VAL A 16 2.23 -0.65 -0.12
CA VAL A 16 2.84 0.60 -0.56
C VAL A 16 1.77 1.66 -0.47
N GLN A 17 2.00 2.66 0.37
CA GLN A 17 1.05 3.72 0.62
C GLN A 17 1.46 4.96 -0.16
N PHE A 18 0.49 5.55 -0.86
CA PHE A 18 0.74 6.73 -1.68
C PHE A 18 0.22 8.01 -1.05
N GLY A 19 -0.67 7.91 -0.10
CA GLY A 19 -1.17 9.10 0.57
C GLY A 19 -2.22 8.77 1.60
N SER A 20 -2.55 9.79 2.40
CA SER A 20 -3.59 9.67 3.41
C SER A 20 -4.36 10.98 3.37
N PHE A 21 -5.68 10.88 3.27
CA PHE A 21 -6.52 12.05 3.04
C PHE A 21 -7.66 12.14 4.04
N ARG A 22 -8.02 13.37 4.40
CA ARG A 22 -9.17 13.58 5.26
C ARG A 22 -10.47 13.50 4.47
N ASP A 23 -10.40 13.76 3.17
CA ASP A 23 -11.55 13.80 2.30
C ASP A 23 -11.57 12.52 1.46
N LEU A 24 -12.65 11.75 1.58
CA LEU A 24 -12.76 10.50 0.84
C LEU A 24 -12.73 10.72 -0.66
N ASN A 25 -13.34 11.79 -1.14
CA ASN A 25 -13.35 12.04 -2.58
C ASN A 25 -11.95 12.32 -3.10
N LYS A 26 -11.12 12.99 -2.30
CA LYS A 26 -9.74 13.24 -2.70
C LYS A 26 -8.96 11.95 -2.73
N ALA A 27 -9.25 11.05 -1.78
CA ALA A 27 -8.58 9.74 -1.77
C ALA A 27 -8.96 8.95 -3.00
N LYS A 28 -10.24 8.96 -3.37
CA LYS A 28 -10.70 8.25 -4.56
C LYS A 28 -10.07 8.79 -5.82
N LEU A 29 -9.95 10.12 -5.90
CA LEU A 29 -9.35 10.74 -7.06
C LEU A 29 -7.86 10.40 -7.15
N ALA A 30 -7.17 10.42 -6.02
CA ALA A 30 -5.76 10.06 -6.01
C ALA A 30 -5.55 8.62 -6.46
N LYS A 31 -6.40 7.72 -5.97
CA LYS A 31 -6.31 6.32 -6.35
C LYS A 31 -6.54 6.17 -7.84
N GLN A 32 -7.57 6.82 -8.36
CA GLN A 32 -7.90 6.73 -9.78
C GLN A 32 -6.75 7.28 -10.64
N ASN A 33 -6.18 8.41 -10.24
CA ASN A 33 -5.09 9.00 -10.98
C ASN A 33 -3.89 8.06 -11.07
N ILE A 34 -3.56 7.41 -9.97
CA ILE A 34 -2.44 6.48 -9.96
C ILE A 34 -2.75 5.28 -10.83
N GLU A 35 -3.96 4.74 -10.73
CA GLU A 35 -4.35 3.59 -11.52
C GLU A 35 -4.32 3.87 -13.02
N GLU A 36 -4.73 5.07 -13.41
CA GLU A 36 -4.78 5.41 -14.83
C GLU A 36 -3.43 5.85 -15.37
N LYS A 37 -2.74 6.67 -14.60
CA LYS A 37 -1.50 7.26 -15.08
C LYS A 37 -0.31 6.33 -14.99
N TYR A 38 -0.32 5.49 -14.00
CA TYR A 38 0.82 4.61 -13.72
C TYR A 38 0.46 3.14 -13.78
N ALA A 39 -0.49 2.80 -14.62
CA ALA A 39 -0.90 1.41 -14.77
C ALA A 39 0.29 0.53 -15.13
N ASN A 40 1.20 1.05 -15.94
CA ASN A 40 2.36 0.27 -16.36
C ASN A 40 3.34 -0.01 -15.21
N LEU A 41 3.31 0.82 -14.16
CA LEU A 41 4.16 0.57 -13.00
C LEU A 41 3.49 -0.37 -12.03
N LEU A 42 2.16 -0.26 -11.89
CA LEU A 42 1.42 -1.12 -10.98
C LEU A 42 1.33 -2.55 -11.49
N LEU A 43 1.30 -2.70 -12.82
CA LEU A 43 1.12 -4.01 -13.45
C LEU A 43 -0.12 -4.68 -12.90
N GLU A 44 0.00 -5.79 -12.20
CA GLU A 44 -1.16 -6.49 -11.68
C GLU A 44 -1.44 -6.15 -10.22
N THR A 45 -0.75 -5.15 -9.69
CA THR A 45 -0.96 -4.75 -8.31
C THR A 45 -2.27 -3.98 -8.19
N ASN A 46 -3.09 -4.40 -7.25
CA ASN A 46 -4.36 -3.72 -7.00
C ASN A 46 -4.19 -2.68 -5.92
N MET A 47 -5.05 -1.67 -5.95
CA MET A 47 -5.04 -0.61 -4.96
C MET A 47 -6.37 -0.59 -4.23
N GLU A 48 -6.35 -0.04 -3.02
CA GLU A 48 -7.56 0.07 -2.24
C GLU A 48 -7.46 1.27 -1.32
N ILE A 49 -8.60 1.68 -0.78
CA ILE A 49 -8.65 2.77 0.19
C ILE A 49 -9.02 2.15 1.53
N PHE A 50 -8.24 2.50 2.55
CA PHE A 50 -8.47 2.02 3.91
C PHE A 50 -8.79 3.22 4.78
N SER A 51 -9.98 3.22 5.37
CA SER A 51 -10.41 4.33 6.22
C SER A 51 -10.20 3.97 7.68
N TYR A 52 -9.66 4.89 8.44
CA TYR A 52 -9.39 4.65 9.85
C TYR A 52 -9.48 5.95 10.62
N THR A 53 -9.73 5.83 11.92
CA THR A 53 -9.78 6.97 12.81
C THR A 53 -8.55 6.94 13.70
N ASN A 54 -7.85 8.06 13.78
CA ASN A 54 -6.65 8.12 14.59
C ASN A 54 -6.97 8.38 16.07
N ASN A 55 -5.94 8.59 16.89
CA ASN A 55 -6.11 8.78 18.33
C ASN A 55 -6.90 10.03 18.68
N GLU A 56 -6.94 10.98 17.76
CA GLU A 56 -7.66 12.23 18.01
C GLU A 56 -9.05 12.22 17.41
N ASN A 57 -9.53 11.02 17.05
CA ASN A 57 -10.86 10.85 16.46
C ASN A 57 -10.99 11.53 15.10
N LEU A 58 -9.88 11.68 14.40
CA LEU A 58 -9.92 12.22 13.04
C LEU A 58 -9.95 11.09 12.06
N LEU A 59 -10.85 11.17 11.09
CA LEU A 59 -11.00 10.13 10.09
C LEU A 59 -10.06 10.40 8.91
N PHE A 60 -9.32 9.37 8.52
CA PHE A 60 -8.40 9.43 7.40
C PHE A 60 -8.66 8.29 6.44
N HIS A 61 -8.26 8.49 5.18
CA HIS A 61 -8.44 7.50 4.13
C HIS A 61 -7.08 7.27 3.48
N ARG A 62 -6.52 6.10 3.67
CA ARG A 62 -5.22 5.76 3.07
C ARG A 62 -5.43 5.19 1.69
N VAL A 63 -4.59 5.64 0.77
CA VAL A 63 -4.58 5.09 -0.59
C VAL A 63 -3.33 4.23 -0.67
N TRP A 64 -3.49 2.92 -0.76
CA TRP A 64 -2.36 2.01 -0.77
C TRP A 64 -2.67 0.77 -1.60
N THR A 65 -1.68 -0.08 -1.75
CA THR A 65 -1.84 -1.31 -2.51
C THR A 65 -2.38 -2.40 -1.60
N THR A 66 -2.82 -3.48 -2.23
CA THR A 66 -3.09 -4.70 -1.47
C THR A 66 -1.75 -5.25 -0.97
N SER A 67 -1.80 -6.26 -0.11
CA SER A 67 -0.60 -6.77 0.55
C SER A 67 0.34 -7.46 -0.42
N MET A 68 1.63 -7.37 -0.16
CA MET A 68 2.66 -7.99 -0.96
C MET A 68 3.88 -8.27 -0.08
N ASN A 69 4.84 -9.02 -0.59
CA ASN A 69 6.04 -9.26 0.19
C ASN A 69 6.93 -8.02 0.14
N LYS A 70 7.96 -8.02 0.99
CA LYS A 70 8.81 -6.85 1.13
C LYS A 70 9.55 -6.50 -0.15
N ASP A 71 10.09 -7.51 -0.82
CA ASP A 71 10.85 -7.25 -2.03
C ASP A 71 10.01 -6.60 -3.10
N ASN A 72 8.80 -7.10 -3.30
CA ASN A 72 7.91 -6.52 -4.30
C ASN A 72 7.52 -5.10 -3.91
N GLY A 73 7.28 -4.87 -2.62
CA GLY A 73 6.94 -3.54 -2.14
C GLY A 73 8.07 -2.55 -2.37
N LEU A 74 9.30 -2.96 -2.08
CA LEU A 74 10.45 -2.09 -2.29
C LEU A 74 10.64 -1.77 -3.77
N LYS A 75 10.51 -2.79 -4.62
CA LYS A 75 10.68 -2.56 -6.05
C LYS A 75 9.62 -1.62 -6.58
N LEU A 76 8.39 -1.81 -6.15
CA LEU A 76 7.31 -0.95 -6.61
C LEU A 76 7.53 0.48 -6.15
N CYS A 77 7.89 0.66 -4.89
CA CYS A 77 8.12 1.99 -4.35
C CYS A 77 9.27 2.69 -5.09
N GLN A 78 10.31 1.93 -5.45
CA GLN A 78 11.42 2.51 -6.18
C GLN A 78 10.99 3.02 -7.55
N LYS A 79 10.11 2.29 -8.21
CA LYS A 79 9.62 2.71 -9.52
C LYS A 79 8.87 4.02 -9.41
N PHE A 80 8.04 4.16 -8.38
CA PHE A 80 7.28 5.39 -8.20
C PHE A 80 8.16 6.56 -7.79
N LYS A 81 9.20 6.29 -7.02
CA LYS A 81 10.11 7.36 -6.62
C LYS A 81 10.83 7.94 -7.83
N LYS A 82 11.11 7.11 -8.83
CA LYS A 82 11.71 7.62 -10.04
C LYS A 82 10.78 8.58 -10.76
N GLU A 83 9.48 8.42 -10.57
CA GLU A 83 8.50 9.32 -11.15
C GLU A 83 8.19 10.48 -10.21
N LYS A 84 8.94 10.59 -9.12
CA LYS A 84 8.79 11.65 -8.12
C LYS A 84 7.45 11.57 -7.41
N ILE A 85 6.95 10.36 -7.26
CA ILE A 85 5.72 10.11 -6.51
C ILE A 85 6.13 9.63 -5.12
N VAL A 86 5.56 10.23 -4.11
CA VAL A 86 5.84 9.84 -2.73
C VAL A 86 5.22 8.47 -2.47
N CYS A 87 5.99 7.58 -1.88
CA CYS A 87 5.45 6.29 -1.47
C CYS A 87 6.10 5.87 -0.16
N ILE A 88 5.34 5.18 0.66
CA ILE A 88 5.79 4.72 1.96
C ILE A 88 5.49 3.24 2.04
N LEU A 89 6.49 2.47 2.45
CA LEU A 89 6.31 1.03 2.62
C LEU A 89 5.83 0.78 4.04
N GLN A 90 4.62 0.24 4.17
CA GLN A 90 4.01 -0.03 5.47
C GLN A 90 3.99 -1.52 5.75
N VAL A 91 4.30 -1.89 6.97
CA VAL A 91 4.18 -3.28 7.39
C VAL A 91 2.71 -3.54 7.68
N ASN A 92 2.17 -4.59 7.08
CA ASN A 92 0.79 -4.96 7.30
C ASN A 92 0.77 -6.11 8.30
N LYS A 93 0.74 -5.78 9.57
CA LYS A 93 0.77 -6.80 10.59
C LYS A 93 -0.57 -7.49 10.69
N LYS A 94 -0.52 -8.80 10.79
CA LYS A 94 -1.72 -9.55 10.99
C LYS A 94 -1.75 -10.04 12.40
N ASN A 95 -2.89 -10.01 12.99
CA ASN A 95 -3.03 -10.52 14.33
C ASN A 95 -3.76 -11.82 14.36
#